data_ab960157fc8e388ceabe69d04782af3c
#
_entry.id   ab960157fc8e388ceabe69d04782af3c
#
_cell.length_a   1.000
_cell.length_b   1.000
_cell.length_c   1.000
_cell.angle_alpha   90.00
_cell.angle_beta   90.00
_cell.angle_gamma   90.00
#
_symmetry.space_group_name_H-M   'P 1'
#
loop_
_entity.id
_entity.type
_entity.pdbx_description
1 polymer ?
#
loop_
_entity_poly.entity_id
_entity_poly.type
_entity_poly.pdbx_seq_one_letter_code
_entity_poly.pdbx_strand_id
1 'polypeptide(L)'
;LAVASITSNKNISIKNGEVVGLSFFSDILSGAVLRSGDIIRGNSIIITCGTFLSGMIHIGKRKIPAGRMGEAGSSGITEHLAGLGLKTSRLKTGTPPRAYRSSIDWKKTTPLFGDPDPSPFSFQTGAFSPPNEPCHIVKTNNAVHNIIIENIDRSPMYSGDISGVGPRYCPSIEDKVKRFSQNPSHRSEERRV
;
A
#
# COMPACT_ATOMS: atom_id res chain seq x y z
N LEU A 1 1.79 14.89 15.76
CA LEU A 1 3.21 15.13 16.01
C LEU A 1 3.97 15.38 14.70
N ALA A 2 4.07 14.47 13.74
CA ALA A 2 4.86 14.65 12.52
C ALA A 2 4.48 15.90 11.71
N VAL A 3 3.19 16.19 11.51
CA VAL A 3 2.72 17.39 10.81
C VAL A 3 3.20 18.64 11.54
N ALA A 4 3.03 18.72 12.86
CA ALA A 4 3.47 19.87 13.65
C ALA A 4 4.97 20.10 13.55
N SER A 5 5.79 19.05 13.60
CA SER A 5 7.25 19.13 13.45
C SER A 5 7.68 19.69 12.09
N ILE A 6 6.96 19.31 11.03
CA ILE A 6 7.23 19.80 9.68
C ILE A 6 6.78 21.26 9.53
N THR A 7 5.57 21.59 9.97
CA THR A 7 4.99 22.94 9.78
C THR A 7 5.68 24.01 10.65
N SER A 8 6.26 23.61 11.78
CA SER A 8 7.00 24.54 12.66
C SER A 8 8.43 24.82 12.18
N ASN A 9 8.95 24.06 11.23
CA ASN A 9 10.31 24.24 10.74
C ASN A 9 10.37 25.34 9.67
N LYS A 10 11.05 26.44 9.96
CA LYS A 10 11.17 27.59 9.07
C LYS A 10 11.89 27.31 7.74
N ASN A 11 12.66 26.24 7.68
CA ASN A 11 13.39 25.82 6.47
C ASN A 11 12.54 24.90 5.55
N ILE A 12 11.31 24.60 5.94
CA ILE A 12 10.40 23.74 5.17
C ILE A 12 9.24 24.57 4.65
N SER A 13 9.06 24.56 3.33
CA SER A 13 7.89 25.13 2.67
C SER A 13 7.01 24.00 2.14
N ILE A 14 5.75 23.95 2.54
CA ILE A 14 4.77 22.97 2.06
C ILE A 14 3.99 23.61 0.92
N LYS A 15 3.96 22.93 -0.24
CA LYS A 15 3.14 23.32 -1.39
C LYS A 15 2.23 22.15 -1.79
N ASN A 16 0.96 22.43 -1.94
CA ASN A 16 -0.01 21.47 -2.48
C ASN A 16 0.05 21.49 -4.00
N GLY A 17 0.11 20.31 -4.60
CA GLY A 17 0.09 20.16 -6.06
C GLY A 17 0.41 18.73 -6.47
N GLU A 18 -0.04 18.36 -7.65
CA GLU A 18 0.31 17.08 -8.24
C GLU A 18 1.52 17.24 -9.13
N VAL A 19 2.60 16.54 -8.80
CA VAL A 19 3.81 16.50 -9.61
C VAL A 19 3.60 15.51 -10.76
N VAL A 20 3.75 15.96 -11.98
CA VAL A 20 3.54 15.17 -13.19
C VAL A 20 4.82 14.94 -14.00
N GLY A 21 5.91 15.62 -13.66
CA GLY A 21 7.17 15.48 -14.37
C GLY A 21 8.33 16.14 -13.65
N LEU A 22 9.50 16.00 -14.25
CA LEU A 22 10.75 16.63 -13.82
C LEU A 22 11.18 17.65 -14.87
N SER A 23 11.77 18.75 -14.43
CA SER A 23 12.31 19.80 -15.30
C SER A 23 13.82 19.69 -15.35
N PHE A 24 14.37 19.90 -16.55
CA PHE A 24 15.80 19.90 -16.81
C PHE A 24 16.19 21.20 -17.52
N PHE A 25 17.41 21.65 -17.27
CA PHE A 25 18.07 22.72 -17.99
C PHE A 25 19.48 22.26 -18.36
N SER A 26 19.79 22.19 -19.67
CA SER A 26 21.07 21.65 -20.18
C SER A 26 21.43 20.29 -19.55
N ASP A 27 20.46 19.36 -19.53
CA ASP A 27 20.55 18.00 -18.97
C ASP A 27 20.77 17.94 -17.45
N ILE A 28 20.72 19.07 -16.76
CA ILE A 28 20.78 19.14 -15.30
C ILE A 28 19.37 19.25 -14.75
N LEU A 29 19.05 18.43 -13.73
CA LEU A 29 17.79 18.51 -13.03
C LEU A 29 17.59 19.90 -12.43
N SER A 30 16.48 20.56 -12.73
CA SER A 30 16.20 21.93 -12.34
C SER A 30 14.94 22.10 -11.49
N GLY A 31 14.07 21.09 -11.45
CA GLY A 31 12.83 21.20 -10.66
C GLY A 31 11.81 20.10 -10.93
N ALA A 32 10.67 20.22 -10.26
CA ALA A 32 9.48 19.38 -10.43
C ALA A 32 8.38 20.17 -11.15
N VAL A 33 7.73 19.56 -12.13
CA VAL A 33 6.64 20.14 -12.90
C VAL A 33 5.32 19.71 -12.26
N LEU A 34 4.48 20.69 -11.92
CA LEU A 34 3.13 20.47 -11.44
C LEU A 34 2.12 20.33 -12.59
N ARG A 35 0.98 19.68 -12.32
CA ARG A 35 -0.13 19.59 -13.27
C ARG A 35 -0.68 20.96 -13.71
N SER A 36 -0.54 21.99 -12.87
CA SER A 36 -0.86 23.38 -13.22
C SER A 36 0.05 23.97 -14.30
N GLY A 37 1.20 23.35 -14.59
CA GLY A 37 2.25 23.89 -15.44
C GLY A 37 3.35 24.63 -14.67
N ASP A 38 3.16 24.87 -13.39
CA ASP A 38 4.18 25.53 -12.56
C ASP A 38 5.39 24.63 -12.35
N ILE A 39 6.56 25.23 -12.20
CA ILE A 39 7.80 24.52 -11.88
C ILE A 39 8.27 24.91 -10.49
N ILE A 40 8.38 23.93 -9.62
CA ILE A 40 9.06 24.08 -8.33
C ILE A 40 10.54 23.81 -8.54
N ARG A 41 11.35 24.85 -8.49
CA ARG A 41 12.78 24.76 -8.71
C ARG A 41 13.49 24.11 -7.53
N GLY A 42 14.52 23.30 -7.83
CA GLY A 42 15.35 22.64 -6.83
C GLY A 42 16.55 21.93 -7.48
N ASN A 43 17.65 21.88 -6.75
CA ASN A 43 18.89 21.23 -7.22
C ASN A 43 18.85 19.70 -7.02
N SER A 44 17.93 19.21 -6.20
CA SER A 44 17.74 17.80 -5.93
C SER A 44 16.27 17.53 -5.66
N ILE A 45 15.80 16.34 -6.05
CA ILE A 45 14.42 15.91 -5.85
C ILE A 45 14.42 14.54 -5.21
N ILE A 46 13.64 14.39 -4.13
CA ILE A 46 13.40 13.11 -3.47
C ILE A 46 11.95 12.73 -3.72
N ILE A 47 11.73 11.59 -4.39
CA ILE A 47 10.40 11.08 -4.70
C ILE A 47 10.01 10.06 -3.65
N THR A 48 8.96 10.36 -2.86
CA THR A 48 8.45 9.50 -1.78
C THR A 48 6.98 9.15 -1.99
N CYS A 49 6.63 8.84 -3.23
CA CYS A 49 5.26 8.64 -3.73
C CYS A 49 4.55 7.37 -3.23
N GLY A 50 5.24 6.50 -2.48
CA GLY A 50 4.68 5.21 -2.09
C GLY A 50 4.36 4.33 -3.30
N THR A 51 3.19 3.71 -3.32
CA THR A 51 2.73 2.78 -4.36
C THR A 51 1.66 3.37 -5.28
N PHE A 52 1.54 4.69 -5.34
CA PHE A 52 0.39 5.34 -5.99
C PHE A 52 0.62 5.77 -7.44
N LEU A 53 1.89 5.83 -7.89
CA LEU A 53 2.20 6.24 -9.26
C LEU A 53 1.59 5.27 -10.27
N SER A 54 0.84 5.82 -11.23
CA SER A 54 0.14 5.08 -12.29
C SER A 54 -0.66 3.89 -11.74
N GLY A 55 -1.26 4.06 -10.54
CA GLY A 55 -1.97 3.00 -9.82
C GLY A 55 -3.21 2.51 -10.56
N MET A 56 -3.54 1.24 -10.36
CA MET A 56 -4.76 0.61 -10.89
C MET A 56 -5.40 -0.22 -9.79
N ILE A 57 -6.65 0.09 -9.46
CA ILE A 57 -7.46 -0.67 -8.51
C ILE A 57 -8.27 -1.70 -9.28
N HIS A 58 -8.20 -2.95 -8.84
CA HIS A 58 -8.99 -4.05 -9.37
C HIS A 58 -10.05 -4.49 -8.36
N ILE A 59 -11.31 -4.50 -8.78
CA ILE A 59 -12.44 -5.03 -8.00
C ILE A 59 -13.21 -6.00 -8.91
N GLY A 60 -12.94 -7.28 -8.78
CA GLY A 60 -13.38 -8.28 -9.75
C GLY A 60 -12.89 -7.89 -11.15
N LYS A 61 -13.79 -7.80 -12.13
CA LYS A 61 -13.47 -7.40 -13.50
C LYS A 61 -13.32 -5.87 -13.69
N ARG A 62 -13.68 -5.08 -12.69
CA ARG A 62 -13.65 -3.62 -12.78
C ARG A 62 -12.24 -3.11 -12.55
N LYS A 63 -11.74 -2.25 -13.45
CA LYS A 63 -10.44 -1.59 -13.40
C LYS A 63 -10.66 -0.08 -13.21
N ILE A 64 -10.02 0.50 -12.20
CA ILE A 64 -10.16 1.92 -11.86
C ILE A 64 -8.76 2.52 -11.78
N PRO A 65 -8.38 3.49 -12.66
CA PRO A 65 -7.11 4.19 -12.56
C PRO A 65 -7.08 5.04 -11.28
N ALA A 66 -6.47 4.54 -10.23
CA ALA A 66 -6.29 5.22 -8.97
C ALA A 66 -5.27 4.48 -8.11
N GLY A 67 -4.58 5.20 -7.23
CA GLY A 67 -3.73 4.60 -6.20
C GLY A 67 -4.52 4.29 -4.92
N ARG A 68 -5.57 5.04 -4.65
CA ARG A 68 -6.44 4.93 -3.49
C ARG A 68 -7.89 5.06 -3.90
N MET A 69 -8.79 4.29 -3.28
CA MET A 69 -10.21 4.37 -3.54
C MET A 69 -10.76 5.78 -3.23
N GLY A 70 -11.49 6.35 -4.19
CA GLY A 70 -12.08 7.68 -4.07
C GLY A 70 -11.14 8.85 -4.43
N GLU A 71 -9.89 8.57 -4.79
CA GLU A 71 -8.93 9.59 -5.23
C GLU A 71 -8.61 9.43 -6.72
N ALA A 72 -8.23 10.53 -7.36
CA ALA A 72 -7.77 10.49 -8.75
C ALA A 72 -6.42 9.74 -8.85
N GLY A 73 -6.19 9.08 -9.97
CA GLY A 73 -4.90 8.44 -10.27
C GLY A 73 -3.82 9.48 -10.52
N SER A 74 -2.62 9.24 -10.02
CA SER A 74 -1.42 10.04 -10.30
C SER A 74 -0.66 9.45 -11.48
N SER A 75 -0.37 10.25 -12.50
CA SER A 75 0.29 9.83 -13.74
C SER A 75 1.33 10.85 -14.19
N GLY A 76 2.24 10.44 -15.07
CA GLY A 76 3.28 11.29 -15.66
C GLY A 76 4.67 11.01 -15.10
N ILE A 77 4.84 10.90 -13.79
CA ILE A 77 6.16 10.66 -13.18
C ILE A 77 6.75 9.32 -13.59
N THR A 78 5.95 8.25 -13.66
CA THR A 78 6.46 6.93 -14.05
C THR A 78 7.02 6.97 -15.47
N GLU A 79 6.31 7.57 -16.39
CA GLU A 79 6.69 7.76 -17.79
C GLU A 79 7.96 8.62 -17.92
N HIS A 80 8.04 9.68 -17.11
CA HIS A 80 9.22 10.55 -17.06
C HIS A 80 10.46 9.81 -16.57
N LEU A 81 10.34 9.03 -15.49
CA LEU A 81 11.44 8.21 -14.97
C LEU A 81 11.88 7.15 -15.98
N ALA A 82 10.94 6.51 -16.68
CA ALA A 82 11.24 5.55 -17.73
C ALA A 82 11.98 6.23 -18.90
N GLY A 83 11.59 7.44 -19.30
CA GLY A 83 12.28 8.25 -20.30
C GLY A 83 13.72 8.63 -19.93
N LEU A 84 14.02 8.69 -18.65
CA LEU A 84 15.38 8.88 -18.12
C LEU A 84 16.21 7.56 -18.06
N GLY A 85 15.67 6.45 -18.57
CA GLY A 85 16.33 5.15 -18.57
C GLY A 85 16.19 4.35 -17.28
N LEU A 86 15.39 4.82 -16.31
CA LEU A 86 15.10 4.08 -15.08
C LEU A 86 14.11 2.95 -15.37
N LYS A 87 14.45 1.73 -14.96
CA LYS A 87 13.57 0.57 -15.12
C LYS A 87 12.41 0.68 -14.11
N THR A 88 11.20 0.73 -14.63
CA THR A 88 9.98 0.73 -13.84
C THR A 88 9.24 -0.59 -14.00
N SER A 89 8.53 -1.03 -12.97
CA SER A 89 7.67 -2.20 -13.02
C SER A 89 6.47 -2.03 -12.10
N ARG A 90 5.47 -2.90 -12.27
CA ARG A 90 4.27 -2.87 -11.45
C ARG A 90 4.32 -3.95 -10.39
N LEU A 91 4.01 -3.57 -9.15
CA LEU A 91 3.79 -4.50 -8.07
C LEU A 91 2.28 -4.62 -7.79
N LYS A 92 1.85 -5.83 -7.49
CA LYS A 92 0.47 -6.12 -7.08
C LYS A 92 0.42 -6.30 -5.57
N THR A 93 -0.48 -5.60 -4.91
CA THR A 93 -0.81 -5.82 -3.50
C THR A 93 -2.27 -6.24 -3.36
N GLY A 94 -2.58 -7.10 -2.39
CA GLY A 94 -3.95 -7.45 -2.05
C GLY A 94 -4.45 -6.58 -0.90
N THR A 95 -5.64 -6.00 -1.06
CA THR A 95 -6.32 -5.32 0.04
C THR A 95 -7.24 -6.32 0.73
N PRO A 96 -7.14 -6.51 2.05
CA PRO A 96 -8.06 -7.38 2.78
C PRO A 96 -9.49 -6.82 2.73
N PRO A 97 -10.51 -7.69 2.78
CA PRO A 97 -11.89 -7.24 2.82
C PRO A 97 -12.15 -6.45 4.11
N ARG A 98 -13.02 -5.45 4.01
CA ARG A 98 -13.51 -4.71 5.16
C ARG A 98 -14.88 -5.25 5.55
N ALA A 99 -15.01 -5.72 6.78
CA ALA A 99 -16.25 -6.21 7.34
C ALA A 99 -16.81 -5.21 8.37
N TYR A 100 -18.14 -5.17 8.50
CA TYR A 100 -18.75 -4.44 9.61
C TYR A 100 -18.36 -5.11 10.93
N ARG A 101 -17.88 -4.34 11.90
CA ARG A 101 -17.46 -4.85 13.21
C ARG A 101 -18.57 -5.65 13.91
N SER A 102 -19.82 -5.23 13.75
CA SER A 102 -20.99 -5.91 14.31
C SER A 102 -21.30 -7.26 13.65
N SER A 103 -20.76 -7.53 12.45
CA SER A 103 -20.97 -8.81 11.74
C SER A 103 -19.94 -9.87 12.09
N ILE A 104 -18.94 -9.53 12.92
CA ILE A 104 -17.85 -10.43 13.29
C ILE A 104 -18.19 -11.14 14.59
N ASP A 105 -18.18 -12.47 14.56
CA ASP A 105 -18.29 -13.29 15.77
C ASP A 105 -16.92 -13.35 16.48
N TRP A 106 -16.66 -12.38 17.33
CA TRP A 106 -15.40 -12.24 18.05
C TRP A 106 -15.07 -13.43 18.94
N LYS A 107 -16.07 -14.22 19.36
CA LYS A 107 -15.87 -15.42 20.17
C LYS A 107 -15.18 -16.54 19.41
N LYS A 108 -15.25 -16.52 18.07
CA LYS A 108 -14.58 -17.47 17.18
C LYS A 108 -13.17 -17.04 16.76
N THR A 109 -12.70 -15.92 17.28
CA THR A 109 -11.37 -15.39 16.97
C THR A 109 -10.44 -15.54 18.17
N THR A 110 -9.14 -15.54 17.92
CA THR A 110 -8.14 -15.57 18.99
C THR A 110 -7.52 -14.19 19.14
N PRO A 111 -7.66 -13.51 20.30
CA PRO A 111 -7.02 -12.22 20.52
C PRO A 111 -5.49 -12.39 20.58
N LEU A 112 -4.79 -11.46 19.96
CA LEU A 112 -3.34 -11.33 20.01
C LEU A 112 -3.00 -9.93 20.48
N PHE A 113 -2.47 -9.81 21.66
CA PHE A 113 -2.02 -8.54 22.22
C PHE A 113 -0.63 -8.17 21.70
N GLY A 114 -0.32 -6.88 21.74
CA GLY A 114 1.05 -6.40 21.53
C GLY A 114 1.96 -6.75 22.72
N ASP A 115 3.21 -6.32 22.62
CA ASP A 115 4.19 -6.56 23.67
C ASP A 115 3.72 -5.96 25.00
N PRO A 116 3.92 -6.68 26.12
CA PRO A 116 3.55 -6.16 27.45
C PRO A 116 4.37 -4.92 27.84
N ASP A 117 5.60 -4.84 27.36
CA ASP A 117 6.52 -3.71 27.57
C ASP A 117 7.02 -3.20 26.20
N PRO A 118 6.22 -2.38 25.50
CA PRO A 118 6.54 -1.95 24.16
C PRO A 118 7.60 -0.85 24.15
N SER A 119 8.58 -0.97 23.25
CA SER A 119 9.58 0.07 23.01
C SER A 119 9.13 1.04 21.91
N PRO A 120 9.36 2.35 22.06
CA PRO A 120 9.06 3.33 21.01
C PRO A 120 10.02 3.17 19.83
N PHE A 121 9.54 3.47 18.61
CA PHE A 121 10.40 3.50 17.41
C PHE A 121 11.32 4.72 17.36
N SER A 122 10.98 5.81 18.05
CA SER A 122 11.77 7.03 18.08
C SER A 122 12.62 7.10 19.33
N PHE A 123 13.92 7.36 19.16
CA PHE A 123 14.84 7.62 20.25
C PHE A 123 14.53 8.92 21.03
N GLN A 124 13.68 9.79 20.48
CA GLN A 124 13.26 11.03 21.13
C GLN A 124 12.00 10.87 21.99
N THR A 125 11.37 9.69 21.97
CA THR A 125 10.17 9.44 22.78
C THR A 125 10.58 9.09 24.20
N GLY A 126 10.19 9.92 25.16
CA GLY A 126 10.46 9.69 26.59
C GLY A 126 9.56 8.60 27.17
N ALA A 127 8.40 8.96 27.70
CA ALA A 127 7.44 7.99 28.19
C ALA A 127 6.65 7.37 27.03
N PHE A 128 6.53 6.03 27.03
CA PHE A 128 5.81 5.28 26.01
C PHE A 128 4.95 4.19 26.64
N SER A 129 3.65 4.41 26.71
CA SER A 129 2.67 3.48 27.23
C SER A 129 1.41 3.54 26.35
N PRO A 130 1.45 2.97 25.15
CA PRO A 130 0.30 2.96 24.24
C PRO A 130 -0.79 2.00 24.76
N PRO A 131 -2.07 2.23 24.42
CA PRO A 131 -3.13 1.26 24.63
C PRO A 131 -2.79 -0.08 23.95
N ASN A 132 -2.87 -1.18 24.69
CA ASN A 132 -2.61 -2.52 24.15
C ASN A 132 -3.91 -3.15 23.62
N GLU A 133 -4.42 -2.60 22.51
CA GLU A 133 -5.60 -3.13 21.83
C GLU A 133 -5.24 -4.39 21.04
N PRO A 134 -5.93 -5.52 21.25
CA PRO A 134 -5.59 -6.77 20.58
C PRO A 134 -5.97 -6.74 19.10
N CYS A 135 -5.12 -7.33 18.27
CA CYS A 135 -5.52 -7.86 16.97
C CYS A 135 -6.26 -9.19 17.16
N HIS A 136 -7.08 -9.59 16.20
CA HIS A 136 -7.78 -10.87 16.25
C HIS A 136 -7.30 -11.76 15.11
N ILE A 137 -6.97 -13.00 15.44
CA ILE A 137 -6.50 -14.00 14.48
C ILE A 137 -7.68 -14.85 14.04
N VAL A 138 -7.81 -15.01 12.73
CA VAL A 138 -8.71 -15.96 12.08
C VAL A 138 -7.87 -16.91 11.25
N LYS A 139 -8.15 -18.20 11.36
CA LYS A 139 -7.51 -19.23 10.53
C LYS A 139 -8.48 -19.69 9.44
N THR A 140 -7.98 -19.84 8.22
CA THR A 140 -8.72 -20.51 7.16
C THR A 140 -8.80 -22.01 7.43
N ASN A 141 -9.66 -22.69 6.71
CA ASN A 141 -9.83 -24.15 6.78
C ASN A 141 -9.98 -24.73 5.37
N ASN A 142 -10.06 -26.06 5.26
CA ASN A 142 -10.18 -26.75 3.98
C ASN A 142 -11.41 -26.31 3.16
N ALA A 143 -12.54 -26.03 3.81
CA ALA A 143 -13.73 -25.55 3.10
C ALA A 143 -13.47 -24.20 2.41
N VAL A 144 -12.80 -23.28 3.09
CA VAL A 144 -12.38 -22.00 2.50
C VAL A 144 -11.37 -22.21 1.38
N HIS A 145 -10.40 -23.13 1.57
CA HIS A 145 -9.40 -23.45 0.54
C HIS A 145 -10.04 -24.02 -0.72
N ASN A 146 -11.00 -24.93 -0.59
CA ASN A 146 -11.72 -25.52 -1.72
C ASN A 146 -12.47 -24.43 -2.52
N ILE A 147 -13.20 -23.54 -1.83
CA ILE A 147 -13.89 -22.43 -2.49
C ILE A 147 -12.90 -21.56 -3.28
N ILE A 148 -11.72 -21.28 -2.73
CA ILE A 148 -10.70 -20.49 -3.41
C ILE A 148 -10.15 -21.23 -4.63
N ILE A 149 -9.84 -22.52 -4.52
CA ILE A 149 -9.31 -23.34 -5.60
C ILE A 149 -10.32 -23.46 -6.75
N GLU A 150 -11.58 -23.73 -6.44
CA GLU A 150 -12.67 -23.84 -7.42
C GLU A 150 -12.93 -22.53 -8.18
N ASN A 151 -12.55 -21.39 -7.62
CA ASN A 151 -12.76 -20.08 -8.22
C ASN A 151 -11.46 -19.35 -8.57
N ILE A 152 -10.33 -20.03 -8.60
CA ILE A 152 -9.01 -19.41 -8.80
C ILE A 152 -8.91 -18.66 -10.13
N ASP A 153 -9.51 -19.19 -11.18
CA ASP A 153 -9.51 -18.60 -12.52
C ASP A 153 -10.33 -17.30 -12.61
N ARG A 154 -11.16 -17.02 -11.62
CA ARG A 154 -11.91 -15.76 -11.49
C ARG A 154 -11.08 -14.66 -10.82
N SER A 155 -9.96 -15.01 -10.19
CA SER A 155 -9.06 -14.02 -9.60
C SER A 155 -8.35 -13.25 -10.70
N PRO A 156 -8.37 -11.89 -10.70
CA PRO A 156 -7.67 -11.08 -11.69
C PRO A 156 -6.18 -11.37 -11.79
N MET A 157 -5.59 -11.94 -10.75
CA MET A 157 -4.19 -12.33 -10.72
C MET A 157 -3.92 -13.61 -11.53
N TYR A 158 -4.88 -14.54 -11.54
CA TYR A 158 -4.76 -15.83 -12.23
C TYR A 158 -5.46 -15.87 -13.58
N SER A 159 -6.40 -14.95 -13.84
CA SER A 159 -7.01 -14.74 -15.16
C SER A 159 -6.10 -14.01 -16.17
N GLY A 160 -4.94 -13.50 -15.74
CA GLY A 160 -4.06 -12.68 -16.58
C GLY A 160 -4.42 -11.21 -16.66
N ASP A 161 -5.45 -10.77 -15.95
CA ASP A 161 -5.88 -9.35 -15.93
C ASP A 161 -4.87 -8.43 -15.22
N ILE A 162 -4.06 -8.97 -14.33
CA ILE A 162 -3.01 -8.26 -13.60
C ILE A 162 -1.65 -8.76 -14.09
N SER A 163 -0.87 -7.87 -14.68
CA SER A 163 0.50 -8.15 -15.14
C SER A 163 1.58 -7.94 -14.06
N GLY A 164 1.21 -7.48 -12.88
CA GLY A 164 2.15 -7.19 -11.80
C GLY A 164 2.57 -8.43 -11.01
N VAL A 165 3.80 -8.41 -10.49
CA VAL A 165 4.30 -9.43 -9.56
C VAL A 165 3.93 -9.04 -8.13
N GLY A 166 3.43 -9.99 -7.34
CA GLY A 166 3.19 -9.78 -5.92
C GLY A 166 4.52 -9.58 -5.16
N PRO A 167 4.64 -8.55 -4.30
CA PRO A 167 5.82 -8.42 -3.46
C PRO A 167 5.92 -9.61 -2.50
N ARG A 168 7.14 -10.01 -2.16
CA ARG A 168 7.44 -11.22 -1.36
C ARG A 168 6.64 -11.30 -0.05
N TYR A 169 6.36 -10.15 0.57
CA TYR A 169 5.76 -10.08 1.91
C TYR A 169 4.26 -9.74 1.93
N CYS A 170 3.61 -9.70 0.76
CA CYS A 170 2.17 -9.43 0.68
C CYS A 170 1.46 -10.43 -0.25
N PRO A 171 1.54 -11.74 0.02
CA PRO A 171 0.78 -12.72 -0.74
C PRO A 171 -0.71 -12.58 -0.43
N SER A 172 -1.54 -12.60 -1.45
CA SER A 172 -3.00 -12.69 -1.29
C SER A 172 -3.40 -14.07 -0.74
N ILE A 173 -4.64 -14.24 -0.31
CA ILE A 173 -5.09 -15.52 0.22
C ILE A 173 -5.05 -16.63 -0.85
N GLU A 174 -5.39 -16.32 -2.09
CA GLU A 174 -5.31 -17.26 -3.21
C GLU A 174 -3.86 -17.65 -3.51
N ASP A 175 -2.89 -16.74 -3.37
CA ASP A 175 -1.47 -17.04 -3.46
C ASP A 175 -1.03 -18.01 -2.37
N LYS A 176 -1.49 -17.78 -1.13
CA LYS A 176 -1.16 -18.64 0.01
C LYS A 176 -1.71 -20.04 -0.21
N VAL A 177 -2.97 -20.16 -0.61
CA VAL A 177 -3.63 -21.44 -0.83
C VAL A 177 -2.96 -22.21 -1.98
N LYS A 178 -2.58 -21.53 -3.07
CA LYS A 178 -1.93 -22.17 -4.21
C LYS A 178 -0.48 -22.57 -3.94
N ARG A 179 0.32 -21.67 -3.34
CA ARG A 179 1.75 -21.90 -3.10
C ARG A 179 2.03 -22.82 -1.92
N PHE A 180 1.15 -22.83 -0.95
CA PHE A 180 1.30 -23.57 0.30
C PHE A 180 0.11 -24.49 0.52
N SER A 181 -0.28 -25.23 -0.52
CA SER A 181 -1.44 -26.13 -0.54
C SER A 181 -1.37 -27.24 0.53
N GLN A 182 -0.17 -27.57 0.99
CA GLN A 182 0.03 -28.56 2.06
C GLN A 182 -0.37 -28.03 3.44
N ASN A 183 -0.52 -26.73 3.61
CA ASN A 183 -0.90 -26.15 4.87
C ASN A 183 -2.41 -26.27 5.08
N PRO A 184 -2.89 -26.90 6.16
CA PRO A 184 -4.32 -27.08 6.42
C PRO A 184 -5.02 -25.77 6.76
N SER A 185 -4.27 -24.72 7.07
CA SER A 185 -4.80 -23.39 7.36
C SER A 185 -3.79 -22.28 7.08
N HIS A 186 -4.29 -21.10 6.76
CA HIS A 186 -3.53 -19.85 6.67
C HIS A 186 -4.05 -18.86 7.70
N ARG A 187 -3.14 -18.11 8.30
CA ARG A 187 -3.46 -17.09 9.28
C ARG A 187 -3.83 -15.80 8.58
N SER A 188 -4.96 -15.21 8.98
CA SER A 188 -5.33 -13.84 8.72
C SER A 188 -5.40 -13.09 10.05
N GLU A 189 -4.92 -11.86 10.07
CA GLU A 189 -5.01 -10.98 11.24
C GLU A 189 -5.99 -9.86 10.93
N GLU A 190 -6.91 -9.65 11.85
CA GLU A 190 -7.86 -8.55 11.82
C GLU A 190 -7.45 -7.53 12.87
N ARG A 191 -7.33 -6.27 12.46
CA ARG A 191 -7.05 -5.16 13.38
C ARG A 191 -8.35 -4.42 13.65
N ARG A 192 -8.66 -4.20 14.92
CA ARG A 192 -9.70 -3.26 15.31
C ARG A 192 -9.28 -1.83 14.90
N VAL A 193 -10.08 -1.17 14.10
CA VAL A 193 -9.96 0.26 13.80
C VAL A 193 -11.18 0.96 14.40
#